data_778ee15b102437adea5749814aeaca83
#
_entry.id   778ee15b102437adea5749814aeaca83
#
_cell.length_a   1.000
_cell.length_b   1.000
_cell.length_c   1.000
_cell.angle_alpha   90.00
_cell.angle_beta   90.00
_cell.angle_gamma   90.00
#
_symmetry.space_group_name_H-M   'P 1'
#
loop_
_entity.id
_entity.type
_entity.pdbx_description
1 polymer ?
#
loop_
_entity_poly.entity_id
_entity_poly.type
_entity_poly.pdbx_seq_one_letter_code
_entity_poly.pdbx_strand_id
1 'polypeptide(L)'
;MNLLLKNCHIIDKDKDIYSDILIENGKIKSIGTISEQCDQVIDVNKKIVMPGFIDLHTHFRYPGQENKEDLYTGSISALAGGYTTCNLMGNTKPVVDNNEIYNEILDKSNEINLINIYQCMATTKDLKSIEMINFEKADRKIKFFSEDGRGITDSLLAFNIFTEIEKINKGIMVHAEDHNLTKISTRYAEDLETIRDCYLSLKTGCRVHFCHVSTIDSLEAIKFYKEKNAPITCEVTPHHIYMKDSDFRVNPSIRTQEDIDCIIKMIKNNTVDAIATDHAPHTKDDKDKGACGMIGLETAFNIAYKVLHEENDISLNKISELMSYNPAKILGENKGVINPTYDADLVIIDIDKEIKVGKFNSKSNNSPFIGEKFRGSIEMTIVNGKVKFEKGAKNDNR
;
A
#
# COMPACT_ATOMS: atom_id res chain seq x y z
N MET A 1 3.07 5.85 28.89
CA MET A 1 3.46 7.14 28.28
C MET A 1 2.26 7.73 27.58
N ASN A 2 1.89 8.96 27.95
CA ASN A 2 0.74 9.66 27.37
C ASN A 2 1.25 10.79 26.47
N LEU A 3 0.77 10.81 25.25
CA LEU A 3 1.05 11.86 24.25
C LEU A 3 -0.22 12.65 23.96
N LEU A 4 -0.15 13.96 24.07
CA LEU A 4 -1.23 14.87 23.67
C LEU A 4 -0.84 15.63 22.41
N LEU A 5 -1.61 15.45 21.35
CA LEU A 5 -1.55 16.28 20.16
C LEU A 5 -2.58 17.38 20.28
N LYS A 6 -2.15 18.64 20.26
CA LYS A 6 -3.02 19.83 20.38
C LYS A 6 -3.25 20.51 19.06
N ASN A 7 -4.39 21.18 18.96
CA ASN A 7 -4.74 22.01 17.80
C ASN A 7 -4.66 21.24 16.47
N CYS A 8 -5.15 19.97 16.45
CA CYS A 8 -5.18 19.16 15.24
C CYS A 8 -6.34 19.55 14.34
N HIS A 9 -6.11 19.61 13.02
CA HIS A 9 -7.17 19.51 12.02
C HIS A 9 -7.32 18.03 11.66
N ILE A 10 -8.22 17.34 12.33
CA ILE A 10 -8.43 15.89 12.18
C ILE A 10 -9.26 15.63 10.92
N ILE A 11 -8.67 14.86 10.00
CA ILE A 11 -9.34 14.38 8.79
C ILE A 11 -9.19 12.87 8.71
N ASP A 12 -10.32 12.17 8.80
CA ASP A 12 -10.43 10.75 8.46
C ASP A 12 -11.64 10.54 7.54
N LYS A 13 -12.00 9.31 7.22
CA LYS A 13 -13.10 9.03 6.29
C LYS A 13 -14.44 9.68 6.69
N ASP A 14 -14.65 9.95 8.00
CA ASP A 14 -15.92 10.45 8.56
C ASP A 14 -15.77 11.83 9.22
N LYS A 15 -14.55 12.29 9.51
CA LYS A 15 -14.27 13.52 10.27
C LYS A 15 -13.56 14.56 9.44
N ASP A 16 -13.93 15.80 9.68
CA ASP A 16 -13.23 17.02 9.27
C ASP A 16 -13.46 18.06 10.40
N ILE A 17 -12.64 17.99 11.45
CA ILE A 17 -12.86 18.75 12.68
C ILE A 17 -11.54 19.26 13.28
N TYR A 18 -11.61 20.35 14.02
CA TYR A 18 -10.51 20.84 14.86
C TYR A 18 -10.67 20.33 16.29
N SER A 19 -9.65 19.61 16.80
CA SER A 19 -9.70 19.01 18.14
C SER A 19 -8.32 18.62 18.63
N ASP A 20 -8.19 18.26 19.92
CA ASP A 20 -7.00 17.60 20.45
C ASP A 20 -7.20 16.08 20.39
N ILE A 21 -6.06 15.35 20.38
CA ILE A 21 -6.03 13.87 20.44
C ILE A 21 -5.16 13.46 21.61
N LEU A 22 -5.73 12.72 22.55
CA LEU A 22 -4.98 12.08 23.64
C LEU A 22 -4.68 10.62 23.29
N ILE A 23 -3.42 10.28 23.39
CA ILE A 23 -2.90 8.94 23.12
C ILE A 23 -2.36 8.37 24.43
N GLU A 24 -2.78 7.14 24.77
CA GLU A 24 -2.33 6.41 25.94
C GLU A 24 -2.06 4.94 25.57
N ASN A 25 -0.88 4.44 25.95
CA ASN A 25 -0.48 3.03 25.71
C ASN A 25 -0.62 2.60 24.24
N GLY A 26 -0.28 3.47 23.31
CA GLY A 26 -0.32 3.18 21.87
C GLY A 26 -1.70 3.28 21.22
N LYS A 27 -2.73 3.67 21.98
CA LYS A 27 -4.10 3.80 21.48
C LYS A 27 -4.63 5.22 21.66
N ILE A 28 -5.57 5.60 20.82
CA ILE A 28 -6.34 6.84 20.98
C ILE A 28 -7.24 6.66 22.18
N LYS A 29 -7.05 7.48 23.21
CA LYS A 29 -7.86 7.50 24.44
C LYS A 29 -9.10 8.37 24.29
N SER A 30 -8.91 9.59 23.81
CA SER A 30 -9.99 10.56 23.63
C SER A 30 -9.66 11.62 22.59
N ILE A 31 -10.73 12.24 22.08
CA ILE A 31 -10.71 13.36 21.14
C ILE A 31 -11.61 14.45 21.75
N GLY A 32 -11.17 15.70 21.78
CA GLY A 32 -11.92 16.81 22.37
C GLY A 32 -10.98 17.88 22.91
N THR A 33 -11.49 18.81 23.70
CA THR A 33 -10.68 19.76 24.45
C THR A 33 -10.10 19.03 25.66
N ILE A 34 -8.78 18.87 25.71
CA ILE A 34 -8.10 18.05 26.72
C ILE A 34 -7.25 18.91 27.63
N SER A 35 -7.50 18.79 28.94
CA SER A 35 -6.76 19.50 30.02
C SER A 35 -5.91 18.56 30.89
N GLU A 36 -5.87 17.25 30.58
CA GLU A 36 -5.07 16.29 31.32
C GLU A 36 -3.58 16.62 31.21
N GLN A 37 -2.82 16.42 32.31
CA GLN A 37 -1.39 16.50 32.29
C GLN A 37 -0.82 15.26 31.58
N CYS A 38 0.04 15.45 30.58
CA CYS A 38 0.62 14.41 29.77
C CYS A 38 2.14 14.41 29.84
N ASP A 39 2.73 13.24 29.58
CA ASP A 39 4.18 13.08 29.56
C ASP A 39 4.83 13.90 28.42
N GLN A 40 4.12 13.98 27.29
CA GLN A 40 4.55 14.74 26.11
C GLN A 40 3.34 15.50 25.50
N VAL A 41 3.58 16.75 25.10
CA VAL A 41 2.59 17.57 24.41
C VAL A 41 3.21 18.10 23.13
N ILE A 42 2.54 17.90 22.01
CA ILE A 42 2.93 18.42 20.68
C ILE A 42 1.82 19.32 20.17
N ASP A 43 2.14 20.57 19.90
CA ASP A 43 1.22 21.49 19.21
C ASP A 43 1.37 21.28 17.70
N VAL A 44 0.30 20.80 17.08
CA VAL A 44 0.26 20.49 15.65
C VAL A 44 0.03 21.75 14.79
N ASN A 45 -0.29 22.89 15.44
CA ASN A 45 -0.47 24.18 14.77
C ASN A 45 -1.49 24.15 13.62
N LYS A 46 -2.64 23.50 13.85
CA LYS A 46 -3.74 23.33 12.87
C LYS A 46 -3.37 22.61 11.58
N LYS A 47 -2.23 21.91 11.54
CA LYS A 47 -1.91 21.01 10.43
C LYS A 47 -2.87 19.83 10.42
N ILE A 48 -2.99 19.20 9.28
CA ILE A 48 -3.83 18.02 9.13
C ILE A 48 -3.22 16.85 9.89
N VAL A 49 -4.09 16.14 10.61
CA VAL A 49 -3.80 14.84 11.23
C VAL A 49 -4.73 13.82 10.60
N MET A 50 -4.15 12.87 9.87
CA MET A 50 -4.85 11.71 9.31
C MET A 50 -4.45 10.43 10.04
N PRO A 51 -5.26 9.35 9.95
CA PRO A 51 -4.78 8.02 10.27
C PRO A 51 -3.53 7.72 9.45
N GLY A 52 -2.54 7.06 10.03
CA GLY A 52 -1.35 6.64 9.32
C GLY A 52 -1.69 5.81 8.08
N PHE A 53 -1.00 6.07 6.99
CA PHE A 53 -1.25 5.38 5.74
C PHE A 53 -0.86 3.91 5.82
N ILE A 54 -1.55 3.07 5.06
CA ILE A 54 -1.34 1.62 4.97
C ILE A 54 -1.12 1.28 3.52
N ASP A 55 0.03 0.71 3.21
CA ASP A 55 0.35 0.26 1.88
C ASP A 55 0.14 -1.24 1.75
N LEU A 56 -0.71 -1.63 0.82
CA LEU A 56 -1.04 -3.04 0.60
C LEU A 56 -0.04 -3.77 -0.31
N HIS A 57 0.84 -3.02 -1.00
CA HIS A 57 1.73 -3.56 -2.03
C HIS A 57 3.11 -2.90 -2.02
N THR A 58 4.09 -3.57 -1.39
CA THR A 58 5.47 -3.07 -1.32
C THR A 58 6.50 -4.18 -1.43
N HIS A 59 7.74 -3.82 -1.85
CA HIS A 59 8.86 -4.73 -2.01
C HIS A 59 10.10 -4.21 -1.24
N PHE A 60 10.30 -4.66 0.00
CA PHE A 60 11.48 -4.27 0.79
C PHE A 60 12.70 -5.12 0.51
N ARG A 61 12.63 -6.00 -0.48
CA ARG A 61 13.76 -6.72 -1.06
C ARG A 61 14.55 -7.63 -0.10
N TYR A 62 14.10 -7.78 1.14
CA TYR A 62 14.67 -8.69 2.14
C TYR A 62 13.81 -9.97 2.22
N PRO A 63 14.45 -11.15 2.25
CA PRO A 63 15.88 -11.40 2.13
C PRO A 63 16.41 -11.41 0.68
N GLY A 64 17.72 -11.22 0.53
CA GLY A 64 18.52 -11.58 -0.64
C GLY A 64 18.70 -10.53 -1.72
N GLN A 65 18.15 -9.31 -1.56
CA GLN A 65 18.33 -8.19 -2.48
C GLN A 65 18.56 -6.86 -1.73
N GLU A 66 19.20 -6.91 -0.57
CA GLU A 66 19.38 -5.79 0.37
C GLU A 66 20.23 -4.64 -0.20
N ASN A 67 20.89 -4.88 -1.33
CA ASN A 67 21.56 -3.83 -2.09
C ASN A 67 20.58 -2.85 -2.75
N LYS A 68 19.31 -3.24 -2.94
CA LYS A 68 18.24 -2.41 -3.51
C LYS A 68 17.44 -1.71 -2.41
N GLU A 69 17.06 -2.45 -1.40
CA GLU A 69 16.31 -2.01 -0.22
C GLU A 69 16.42 -3.08 0.87
N ASP A 70 16.18 -2.72 2.12
CA ASP A 70 16.00 -3.67 3.22
C ASP A 70 14.84 -3.25 4.14
N LEU A 71 14.54 -4.07 5.15
CA LEU A 71 13.44 -3.80 6.08
C LEU A 71 13.62 -2.48 6.84
N TYR A 72 14.86 -2.07 7.15
CA TYR A 72 15.12 -0.82 7.86
C TYR A 72 14.90 0.40 6.96
N THR A 73 15.57 0.42 5.80
CA THR A 73 15.50 1.58 4.90
C THR A 73 14.13 1.71 4.23
N GLY A 74 13.47 0.58 3.90
CA GLY A 74 12.07 0.59 3.45
C GLY A 74 11.12 1.12 4.51
N SER A 75 11.34 0.76 5.80
CA SER A 75 10.55 1.29 6.91
C SER A 75 10.75 2.79 7.11
N ILE A 76 11.98 3.30 6.99
CA ILE A 76 12.24 4.75 7.06
C ILE A 76 11.61 5.49 5.88
N SER A 77 11.68 4.93 4.66
CA SER A 77 11.00 5.46 3.48
C SER A 77 9.47 5.50 3.68
N ALA A 78 8.89 4.44 4.24
CA ALA A 78 7.48 4.38 4.61
C ALA A 78 7.10 5.50 5.59
N LEU A 79 7.84 5.64 6.69
CA LEU A 79 7.61 6.68 7.68
C LEU A 79 7.69 8.09 7.09
N ALA A 80 8.67 8.34 6.22
CA ALA A 80 8.84 9.64 5.54
C ALA A 80 7.68 9.94 4.57
N GLY A 81 7.00 8.91 4.06
CA GLY A 81 5.79 9.00 3.26
C GLY A 81 4.47 9.02 4.07
N GLY A 82 4.55 8.93 5.40
CA GLY A 82 3.36 8.89 6.27
C GLY A 82 2.75 7.50 6.47
N TYR A 83 3.42 6.46 5.97
CA TYR A 83 2.96 5.07 6.13
C TYR A 83 3.38 4.50 7.48
N THR A 84 2.42 3.89 8.17
CA THR A 84 2.61 3.24 9.47
C THR A 84 2.53 1.72 9.37
N THR A 85 2.03 1.24 8.23
CA THR A 85 1.84 -0.18 7.95
C THR A 85 2.12 -0.47 6.48
N CYS A 86 2.90 -1.53 6.21
CA CYS A 86 3.15 -2.02 4.86
C CYS A 86 2.91 -3.53 4.78
N ASN A 87 2.31 -3.98 3.68
CA ASN A 87 2.21 -5.38 3.32
C ASN A 87 3.25 -5.70 2.24
N LEU A 88 4.15 -6.64 2.53
CA LEU A 88 5.24 -7.00 1.67
C LEU A 88 4.87 -8.16 0.76
N MET A 89 5.26 -8.09 -0.51
CA MET A 89 5.08 -9.18 -1.47
C MET A 89 6.15 -10.28 -1.29
N GLY A 90 5.79 -11.51 -1.70
CA GLY A 90 6.58 -12.71 -1.45
C GLY A 90 7.73 -12.96 -2.42
N ASN A 91 7.95 -12.09 -3.42
CA ASN A 91 8.95 -12.27 -4.49
C ASN A 91 10.38 -11.87 -4.11
N THR A 92 10.83 -12.31 -2.96
CA THR A 92 12.20 -12.16 -2.44
C THR A 92 13.16 -13.24 -2.95
N LYS A 93 14.40 -13.30 -2.47
CA LYS A 93 15.39 -14.33 -2.78
C LYS A 93 16.10 -14.81 -1.52
N PRO A 94 15.69 -15.97 -0.96
CA PRO A 94 14.69 -16.90 -1.49
C PRO A 94 13.25 -16.34 -1.46
N VAL A 95 12.37 -16.93 -2.26
CA VAL A 95 10.95 -16.62 -2.31
C VAL A 95 10.29 -16.99 -0.97
N VAL A 96 9.31 -16.20 -0.52
CA VAL A 96 8.54 -16.49 0.69
C VAL A 96 7.46 -17.54 0.36
N ASP A 97 7.86 -18.79 0.21
CA ASP A 97 6.99 -19.93 -0.12
C ASP A 97 6.86 -20.95 1.03
N ASN A 98 7.40 -20.64 2.18
CA ASN A 98 7.36 -21.45 3.38
C ASN A 98 7.39 -20.61 4.67
N ASN A 99 7.04 -21.24 5.81
CA ASN A 99 6.94 -20.55 7.09
C ASN A 99 8.29 -20.10 7.67
N GLU A 100 9.39 -20.73 7.32
CA GLU A 100 10.71 -20.37 7.85
C GLU A 100 11.10 -18.97 7.37
N ILE A 101 11.05 -18.72 6.06
CA ILE A 101 11.36 -17.41 5.47
C ILE A 101 10.32 -16.36 5.90
N TYR A 102 9.03 -16.76 5.95
CA TYR A 102 7.96 -15.88 6.41
C TYR A 102 8.20 -15.37 7.84
N ASN A 103 8.52 -16.27 8.77
CA ASN A 103 8.77 -15.91 10.16
C ASN A 103 10.08 -15.13 10.33
N GLU A 104 11.14 -15.46 9.59
CA GLU A 104 12.40 -14.70 9.57
C GLU A 104 12.15 -13.21 9.27
N ILE A 105 11.34 -12.91 8.23
CA ILE A 105 11.00 -11.53 7.86
C ILE A 105 10.25 -10.82 8.98
N LEU A 106 9.25 -11.47 9.57
CA LEU A 106 8.44 -10.87 10.64
C LEU A 106 9.26 -10.66 11.92
N ASP A 107 10.10 -11.62 12.31
CA ASP A 107 10.95 -11.51 13.48
C ASP A 107 11.95 -10.37 13.31
N LYS A 108 12.59 -10.28 12.15
CA LYS A 108 13.50 -9.18 11.82
C LYS A 108 12.81 -7.82 11.80
N SER A 109 11.61 -7.76 11.27
CA SER A 109 10.78 -6.55 11.28
C SER A 109 10.40 -6.12 12.70
N ASN A 110 10.05 -7.08 13.58
CA ASN A 110 9.75 -6.82 14.98
C ASN A 110 10.98 -6.31 15.76
N GLU A 111 12.18 -6.82 15.47
CA GLU A 111 13.44 -6.30 16.04
C GLU A 111 13.67 -4.83 15.63
N ILE A 112 13.44 -4.49 14.37
CA ILE A 112 13.57 -3.13 13.84
C ILE A 112 12.51 -2.20 14.45
N ASN A 113 11.27 -2.68 14.60
CA ASN A 113 10.17 -2.00 15.30
C ASN A 113 9.96 -0.53 14.89
N LEU A 114 9.95 -0.26 13.60
CA LEU A 114 9.69 1.08 13.05
C LEU A 114 8.24 1.24 12.60
N ILE A 115 7.73 0.31 11.79
CA ILE A 115 6.36 0.28 11.27
C ILE A 115 5.75 -1.10 11.49
N ASN A 116 4.45 -1.24 11.24
CA ASN A 116 3.79 -2.54 11.24
C ASN A 116 4.00 -3.20 9.88
N ILE A 117 4.52 -4.44 9.87
CA ILE A 117 4.76 -5.19 8.64
C ILE A 117 3.87 -6.42 8.58
N TYR A 118 3.18 -6.59 7.48
CA TYR A 118 2.53 -7.82 7.02
C TYR A 118 3.32 -8.39 5.85
N GLN A 119 3.20 -9.70 5.66
CA GLN A 119 3.93 -10.40 4.61
C GLN A 119 2.98 -11.33 3.86
N CYS A 120 2.93 -11.23 2.53
CA CYS A 120 2.31 -12.23 1.68
C CYS A 120 3.21 -13.46 1.55
N MET A 121 2.61 -14.64 1.49
CA MET A 121 3.31 -15.86 1.09
C MET A 121 2.99 -16.19 -0.37
N ALA A 122 3.97 -16.71 -1.11
CA ALA A 122 3.76 -17.16 -2.48
C ALA A 122 2.72 -18.27 -2.56
N THR A 123 1.96 -18.34 -3.66
CA THR A 123 0.98 -19.41 -3.89
C THR A 123 1.62 -20.65 -4.46
N THR A 124 2.76 -20.52 -5.14
CA THR A 124 3.51 -21.62 -5.72
C THR A 124 4.96 -21.61 -5.27
N LYS A 125 5.59 -22.79 -5.32
CA LYS A 125 7.01 -22.93 -4.98
C LYS A 125 7.87 -22.11 -5.93
N ASP A 126 8.81 -21.34 -5.35
CA ASP A 126 9.73 -20.46 -6.10
C ASP A 126 9.02 -19.47 -7.03
N LEU A 127 7.70 -19.18 -6.86
CA LEU A 127 6.89 -18.36 -7.77
C LEU A 127 6.99 -18.85 -9.24
N LYS A 128 6.97 -20.16 -9.45
CA LYS A 128 7.08 -20.74 -10.81
C LYS A 128 5.73 -20.97 -11.48
N SER A 129 4.61 -20.76 -10.78
CA SER A 129 3.24 -21.02 -11.26
C SER A 129 3.08 -22.46 -11.78
N ILE A 130 3.67 -23.45 -11.09
CA ILE A 130 3.64 -24.88 -11.44
C ILE A 130 3.11 -25.72 -10.28
N GLU A 131 3.76 -25.67 -9.13
CA GLU A 131 3.46 -26.49 -7.97
C GLU A 131 2.98 -25.60 -6.81
N MET A 132 1.75 -25.82 -6.38
CA MET A 132 1.18 -25.10 -5.24
C MET A 132 1.93 -25.43 -3.94
N ILE A 133 2.03 -24.45 -3.06
CA ILE A 133 2.46 -24.70 -1.68
C ILE A 133 1.39 -25.48 -0.92
N ASN A 134 1.70 -25.95 0.27
CA ASN A 134 0.68 -26.55 1.16
C ASN A 134 0.02 -25.47 2.01
N PHE A 135 -1.14 -24.97 1.58
CA PHE A 135 -1.88 -23.89 2.25
C PHE A 135 -2.32 -24.25 3.68
N GLU A 136 -2.66 -25.52 3.96
CA GLU A 136 -3.09 -25.95 5.30
C GLU A 136 -1.97 -25.84 6.33
N LYS A 137 -0.70 -25.93 5.89
CA LYS A 137 0.48 -25.80 6.75
C LYS A 137 0.99 -24.37 6.85
N ALA A 138 0.41 -23.44 6.10
CA ALA A 138 0.82 -22.04 6.14
C ALA A 138 0.54 -21.41 7.50
N ASP A 139 1.38 -20.47 7.93
CA ASP A 139 1.23 -19.79 9.22
C ASP A 139 -0.12 -19.08 9.31
N ARG A 140 -0.78 -19.21 10.46
CA ARG A 140 -2.12 -18.62 10.69
C ARG A 140 -2.13 -17.10 10.65
N LYS A 141 -1.00 -16.44 10.83
CA LYS A 141 -0.85 -14.98 10.75
C LYS A 141 -0.95 -14.46 9.33
N ILE A 142 -0.69 -15.30 8.31
CA ILE A 142 -0.81 -14.92 6.91
C ILE A 142 -2.24 -14.44 6.64
N LYS A 143 -2.37 -13.26 6.06
CA LYS A 143 -3.65 -12.66 5.65
C LYS A 143 -3.95 -12.92 4.20
N PHE A 144 -2.92 -12.79 3.36
CA PHE A 144 -2.98 -12.94 1.93
C PHE A 144 -1.81 -13.76 1.40
N PHE A 145 -2.10 -14.51 0.36
CA PHE A 145 -1.12 -15.12 -0.53
C PHE A 145 -0.96 -14.24 -1.78
N SER A 146 0.12 -14.43 -2.54
CA SER A 146 0.31 -13.69 -3.79
C SER A 146 1.24 -14.44 -4.74
N GLU A 147 1.00 -14.29 -6.04
CA GLU A 147 1.94 -14.67 -7.10
C GLU A 147 2.52 -13.42 -7.78
N ASP A 148 2.78 -12.38 -6.96
CA ASP A 148 3.19 -11.08 -7.45
C ASP A 148 4.48 -11.10 -8.29
N GLY A 149 4.45 -10.26 -9.34
CA GLY A 149 5.48 -10.14 -10.35
C GLY A 149 5.39 -11.21 -11.44
N ARG A 150 4.34 -12.07 -11.42
CA ARG A 150 4.22 -13.13 -12.43
C ARG A 150 2.81 -13.50 -12.85
N GLY A 151 1.79 -13.36 -12.01
CA GLY A 151 0.44 -13.85 -12.29
C GLY A 151 0.34 -15.38 -12.35
N ILE A 152 -0.88 -15.89 -12.54
CA ILE A 152 -1.17 -17.33 -12.63
C ILE A 152 -1.82 -17.60 -14.00
N THR A 153 -1.05 -17.83 -15.01
CA THR A 153 -1.56 -17.99 -16.40
C THR A 153 -2.44 -19.23 -16.60
N ASP A 154 -2.14 -20.34 -15.90
CA ASP A 154 -2.94 -21.58 -16.02
C ASP A 154 -4.24 -21.48 -15.24
N SER A 155 -5.38 -21.57 -15.94
CA SER A 155 -6.71 -21.42 -15.32
C SER A 155 -7.09 -22.54 -14.36
N LEU A 156 -6.61 -23.77 -14.58
CA LEU A 156 -6.87 -24.88 -13.65
C LEU A 156 -6.07 -24.69 -12.36
N LEU A 157 -4.81 -24.27 -12.48
CA LEU A 157 -3.99 -23.95 -11.33
C LEU A 157 -4.59 -22.78 -10.53
N ALA A 158 -5.04 -21.71 -11.18
CA ALA A 158 -5.71 -20.58 -10.54
C ALA A 158 -6.99 -21.02 -9.79
N PHE A 159 -7.83 -21.85 -10.43
CA PHE A 159 -9.03 -22.41 -9.79
C PHE A 159 -8.69 -23.23 -8.54
N ASN A 160 -7.68 -24.08 -8.61
CA ASN A 160 -7.26 -24.90 -7.48
C ASN A 160 -6.69 -24.02 -6.33
N ILE A 161 -5.85 -23.05 -6.65
CA ILE A 161 -5.29 -22.10 -5.66
C ILE A 161 -6.41 -21.35 -4.95
N PHE A 162 -7.37 -20.77 -5.69
CA PHE A 162 -8.49 -20.03 -5.10
C PHE A 162 -9.35 -20.91 -4.20
N THR A 163 -9.60 -22.15 -4.63
CA THR A 163 -10.36 -23.14 -3.85
C THR A 163 -9.66 -23.50 -2.53
N GLU A 164 -8.33 -23.72 -2.57
CA GLU A 164 -7.58 -24.06 -1.35
C GLU A 164 -7.44 -22.87 -0.39
N ILE A 165 -7.24 -21.66 -0.90
CA ILE A 165 -7.16 -20.43 -0.08
C ILE A 165 -8.51 -20.14 0.60
N GLU A 166 -9.62 -20.34 -0.10
CA GLU A 166 -10.97 -20.17 0.47
C GLU A 166 -11.21 -21.11 1.66
N LYS A 167 -10.85 -22.41 1.53
CA LYS A 167 -11.01 -23.41 2.61
C LYS A 167 -10.37 -22.99 3.94
N ILE A 168 -9.28 -22.25 3.88
CA ILE A 168 -8.57 -21.75 5.07
C ILE A 168 -8.96 -20.33 5.46
N ASN A 169 -10.00 -19.75 4.82
CA ASN A 169 -10.54 -18.42 5.05
C ASN A 169 -9.45 -17.30 4.97
N LYS A 170 -8.64 -17.35 3.92
CA LYS A 170 -7.62 -16.34 3.61
C LYS A 170 -7.97 -15.61 2.31
N GLY A 171 -7.09 -14.77 1.83
CA GLY A 171 -7.25 -14.08 0.55
C GLY A 171 -6.03 -14.24 -0.34
N ILE A 172 -6.17 -13.82 -1.60
CA ILE A 172 -5.09 -13.72 -2.56
C ILE A 172 -4.98 -12.29 -3.08
N MET A 173 -3.77 -11.78 -3.19
CA MET A 173 -3.42 -10.55 -3.89
C MET A 173 -2.88 -10.91 -5.27
N VAL A 174 -3.57 -10.45 -6.30
CA VAL A 174 -3.32 -10.87 -7.68
C VAL A 174 -2.59 -9.75 -8.44
N HIS A 175 -1.41 -10.07 -8.94
CA HIS A 175 -0.78 -9.35 -10.04
C HIS A 175 -1.31 -9.97 -11.34
N ALA A 176 -2.33 -9.35 -11.93
CA ALA A 176 -2.99 -9.89 -13.10
C ALA A 176 -2.12 -9.71 -14.35
N GLU A 177 -1.46 -10.78 -14.78
CA GLU A 177 -0.62 -10.77 -15.99
C GLU A 177 -0.56 -12.17 -16.64
N ASP A 178 -1.34 -12.39 -17.69
CA ASP A 178 -1.21 -13.59 -18.51
C ASP A 178 0.08 -13.54 -19.35
N HIS A 179 1.10 -14.28 -18.92
CA HIS A 179 2.41 -14.31 -19.57
C HIS A 179 2.40 -14.77 -21.03
N ASN A 180 1.40 -15.52 -21.46
CA ASN A 180 1.28 -15.89 -22.87
C ASN A 180 0.95 -14.67 -23.72
N LEU A 181 0.24 -13.69 -23.15
CA LEU A 181 -0.21 -12.48 -23.82
C LEU A 181 0.73 -11.29 -23.66
N THR A 182 1.57 -11.26 -22.62
CA THR A 182 2.46 -10.13 -22.32
C THR A 182 3.31 -9.71 -23.54
N LYS A 183 3.78 -10.69 -24.33
CA LYS A 183 4.56 -10.42 -25.54
C LYS A 183 3.76 -9.79 -26.69
N ILE A 184 2.43 -9.91 -26.63
CA ILE A 184 1.51 -9.35 -27.64
C ILE A 184 1.04 -7.98 -27.15
N SER A 185 0.53 -7.93 -25.91
CA SER A 185 0.03 -6.72 -25.27
C SER A 185 -0.02 -6.89 -23.76
N THR A 186 0.67 -6.02 -23.02
CA THR A 186 0.58 -5.97 -21.56
C THR A 186 -0.82 -5.59 -21.07
N ARG A 187 -1.60 -4.88 -21.91
CA ARG A 187 -3.01 -4.57 -21.64
C ARG A 187 -3.86 -5.84 -21.68
N TYR A 188 -3.78 -6.62 -22.76
CA TYR A 188 -4.56 -7.87 -22.88
C TYR A 188 -4.17 -8.89 -21.79
N ALA A 189 -2.89 -8.90 -21.40
CA ALA A 189 -2.41 -9.75 -20.31
C ALA A 189 -3.10 -9.42 -18.99
N GLU A 190 -3.19 -8.14 -18.64
CA GLU A 190 -3.90 -7.66 -17.44
C GLU A 190 -5.41 -7.92 -17.54
N ASP A 191 -6.03 -7.50 -18.63
CA ASP A 191 -7.49 -7.55 -18.78
C ASP A 191 -8.03 -8.97 -18.70
N LEU A 192 -7.45 -9.91 -19.43
CA LEU A 192 -7.95 -11.29 -19.48
C LEU A 192 -7.72 -12.04 -18.16
N GLU A 193 -6.59 -11.85 -17.50
CA GLU A 193 -6.37 -12.46 -16.19
C GLU A 193 -7.31 -11.84 -15.14
N THR A 194 -7.50 -10.52 -15.14
CA THR A 194 -8.45 -9.84 -14.25
C THR A 194 -9.89 -10.37 -14.43
N ILE A 195 -10.38 -10.47 -15.68
CA ILE A 195 -11.73 -10.98 -15.97
C ILE A 195 -11.89 -12.43 -15.47
N ARG A 196 -10.90 -13.28 -15.76
CA ARG A 196 -10.88 -14.68 -15.31
C ARG A 196 -10.94 -14.76 -13.78
N ASP A 197 -10.10 -14.01 -13.08
CA ASP A 197 -9.97 -14.10 -11.64
C ASP A 197 -11.15 -13.49 -10.90
N CYS A 198 -11.79 -12.46 -11.45
CA CYS A 198 -13.10 -12.00 -10.99
C CYS A 198 -14.16 -13.10 -11.06
N TYR A 199 -14.20 -13.84 -12.18
CA TYR A 199 -15.11 -14.96 -12.33
C TYR A 199 -14.81 -16.10 -11.35
N LEU A 200 -13.54 -16.44 -11.17
CA LEU A 200 -13.11 -17.47 -10.22
C LEU A 200 -13.45 -17.08 -8.78
N SER A 201 -13.20 -15.84 -8.38
CA SER A 201 -13.59 -15.32 -7.07
C SER A 201 -15.08 -15.49 -6.81
N LEU A 202 -15.95 -15.09 -7.79
CA LEU A 202 -17.40 -15.25 -7.68
C LEU A 202 -17.81 -16.73 -7.52
N LYS A 203 -17.12 -17.67 -8.17
CA LYS A 203 -17.49 -19.10 -8.18
C LYS A 203 -16.95 -19.88 -7.00
N THR A 204 -15.75 -19.55 -6.54
CA THR A 204 -15.11 -20.25 -5.41
C THR A 204 -15.45 -19.62 -4.06
N GLY A 205 -15.84 -18.31 -4.05
CA GLY A 205 -15.97 -17.54 -2.82
C GLY A 205 -14.63 -17.02 -2.27
N CYS A 206 -13.53 -17.31 -2.96
CA CYS A 206 -12.20 -16.84 -2.55
C CYS A 206 -12.13 -15.32 -2.56
N ARG A 207 -11.61 -14.75 -1.49
CA ARG A 207 -11.38 -13.32 -1.34
C ARG A 207 -10.16 -12.89 -2.18
N VAL A 208 -10.40 -12.05 -3.19
CA VAL A 208 -9.37 -11.59 -4.14
C VAL A 208 -9.17 -10.08 -4.01
N HIS A 209 -7.92 -9.67 -3.96
CA HIS A 209 -7.51 -8.26 -4.05
C HIS A 209 -6.68 -8.08 -5.33
N PHE A 210 -7.15 -7.27 -6.26
CA PHE A 210 -6.46 -6.96 -7.51
C PHE A 210 -5.46 -5.82 -7.26
N CYS A 211 -4.18 -6.11 -7.42
CA CYS A 211 -3.09 -5.16 -7.27
C CYS A 211 -2.99 -4.22 -8.48
N HIS A 212 -2.57 -2.96 -8.23
CA HIS A 212 -2.17 -1.97 -9.23
C HIS A 212 -2.96 -1.98 -10.55
N VAL A 213 -4.30 -2.08 -10.48
CA VAL A 213 -5.16 -2.11 -11.67
C VAL A 213 -4.98 -0.84 -12.50
N SER A 214 -4.72 -0.99 -13.81
CA SER A 214 -4.29 0.11 -14.65
C SER A 214 -5.16 0.37 -15.89
N THR A 215 -6.07 -0.55 -16.25
CA THR A 215 -6.84 -0.48 -17.50
C THR A 215 -8.33 -0.29 -17.29
N ILE A 216 -9.00 0.28 -18.30
CA ILE A 216 -10.46 0.46 -18.33
C ILE A 216 -11.17 -0.89 -18.23
N ASP A 217 -10.77 -1.88 -19.06
CA ASP A 217 -11.45 -3.17 -19.16
C ASP A 217 -11.36 -3.95 -17.85
N SER A 218 -10.19 -3.94 -17.18
CA SER A 218 -10.02 -4.53 -15.86
C SER A 218 -10.91 -3.87 -14.80
N LEU A 219 -10.97 -2.53 -14.77
CA LEU A 219 -11.82 -1.80 -13.81
C LEU A 219 -13.32 -2.03 -14.06
N GLU A 220 -13.75 -2.11 -15.31
CA GLU A 220 -15.15 -2.41 -15.67
C GLU A 220 -15.52 -3.84 -15.27
N ALA A 221 -14.62 -4.80 -15.49
CA ALA A 221 -14.80 -6.19 -15.03
C ALA A 221 -14.93 -6.26 -13.50
N ILE A 222 -14.01 -5.63 -12.77
CA ILE A 222 -14.04 -5.57 -11.30
C ILE A 222 -15.38 -4.97 -10.82
N LYS A 223 -15.81 -3.84 -11.40
CA LYS A 223 -17.10 -3.22 -11.07
C LYS A 223 -18.25 -4.18 -11.29
N PHE A 224 -18.32 -4.81 -12.47
CA PHE A 224 -19.40 -5.75 -12.82
C PHE A 224 -19.47 -6.94 -11.85
N TYR A 225 -18.31 -7.50 -11.43
CA TYR A 225 -18.30 -8.62 -10.50
C TYR A 225 -18.54 -8.21 -9.04
N LYS A 226 -18.15 -6.99 -8.64
CA LYS A 226 -18.57 -6.42 -7.34
C LYS A 226 -20.09 -6.28 -7.24
N GLU A 227 -20.76 -5.81 -8.29
CA GLU A 227 -22.22 -5.73 -8.38
C GLU A 227 -22.90 -7.10 -8.29
N LYS A 228 -22.18 -8.18 -8.60
CA LYS A 228 -22.61 -9.58 -8.41
C LYS A 228 -22.23 -10.17 -7.05
N ASN A 229 -21.73 -9.35 -6.12
CA ASN A 229 -21.27 -9.75 -4.78
C ASN A 229 -20.08 -10.73 -4.80
N ALA A 230 -19.22 -10.71 -5.81
CA ALA A 230 -17.93 -11.36 -5.73
C ALA A 230 -17.09 -10.73 -4.59
N PRO A 231 -16.39 -11.50 -3.76
CA PRO A 231 -15.61 -10.99 -2.65
C PRO A 231 -14.27 -10.40 -3.13
N ILE A 232 -14.36 -9.37 -3.96
CA ILE A 232 -13.21 -8.72 -4.60
C ILE A 232 -13.01 -7.29 -4.12
N THR A 233 -11.75 -6.89 -4.03
CA THR A 233 -11.29 -5.51 -3.84
C THR A 233 -10.18 -5.21 -4.84
N CYS A 234 -9.88 -3.94 -5.06
CA CYS A 234 -8.78 -3.55 -5.94
C CYS A 234 -8.09 -2.27 -5.47
N GLU A 235 -6.86 -2.13 -5.88
CA GLU A 235 -6.06 -0.94 -5.68
C GLU A 235 -5.53 -0.38 -7.00
N VAL A 236 -5.25 0.92 -6.98
CA VAL A 236 -4.54 1.62 -8.05
C VAL A 236 -3.29 2.28 -7.47
N THR A 237 -2.33 2.66 -8.31
CA THR A 237 -1.11 3.28 -7.83
C THR A 237 -1.08 4.78 -8.11
N PRO A 238 -0.31 5.56 -7.33
CA PRO A 238 -0.11 6.99 -7.58
C PRO A 238 0.44 7.27 -8.98
N HIS A 239 1.34 6.42 -9.48
CA HIS A 239 1.91 6.62 -10.81
C HIS A 239 0.91 6.33 -11.94
N HIS A 240 -0.04 5.41 -11.77
CA HIS A 240 -1.09 5.15 -12.76
C HIS A 240 -2.20 6.21 -12.79
N ILE A 241 -2.33 7.04 -11.74
CA ILE A 241 -3.26 8.18 -11.77
C ILE A 241 -2.61 9.49 -12.22
N TYR A 242 -1.27 9.56 -12.27
CA TYR A 242 -0.55 10.80 -12.58
C TYR A 242 0.18 10.76 -13.92
N MET A 243 0.87 9.65 -14.23
CA MET A 243 1.69 9.52 -15.43
C MET A 243 0.86 9.03 -16.61
N LYS A 244 1.12 9.57 -17.79
CA LYS A 244 0.52 9.13 -19.06
C LYS A 244 1.57 9.03 -20.15
N ASP A 245 1.36 8.10 -21.06
CA ASP A 245 2.16 7.95 -22.29
C ASP A 245 3.67 8.00 -22.02
N SER A 246 4.12 7.35 -20.95
CA SER A 246 5.51 7.39 -20.49
C SER A 246 6.22 6.06 -20.74
N ASP A 247 7.48 6.15 -21.18
CA ASP A 247 8.37 5.01 -21.38
C ASP A 247 9.07 4.57 -20.06
N PHE A 248 8.75 5.23 -18.93
CA PHE A 248 9.29 4.81 -17.65
C PHE A 248 8.78 3.41 -17.29
N ARG A 249 9.70 2.47 -17.09
CA ARG A 249 9.35 1.06 -16.92
C ARG A 249 8.82 0.74 -15.54
N VAL A 250 7.52 0.46 -15.48
CA VAL A 250 6.78 -0.17 -14.36
C VAL A 250 5.98 -1.36 -14.91
N ASN A 251 5.46 -2.21 -14.06
CA ASN A 251 4.58 -3.29 -14.45
C ASN A 251 3.40 -3.37 -13.46
N PRO A 252 2.16 -3.09 -13.92
CA PRO A 252 1.72 -2.77 -15.28
C PRO A 252 2.32 -1.50 -15.86
N SER A 253 2.39 -1.43 -17.20
CA SER A 253 2.93 -0.26 -17.90
C SER A 253 2.07 0.98 -17.67
N ILE A 254 2.68 2.17 -17.76
CA ILE A 254 1.93 3.44 -17.79
C ILE A 254 0.94 3.44 -18.95
N ARG A 255 -0.27 3.90 -18.70
CA ARG A 255 -1.39 3.87 -19.66
C ARG A 255 -1.67 5.25 -20.24
N THR A 256 -2.80 5.37 -20.94
CA THR A 256 -3.26 6.58 -21.60
C THR A 256 -4.02 7.50 -20.65
N GLN A 257 -4.34 8.73 -21.11
CA GLN A 257 -5.20 9.65 -20.38
C GLN A 257 -6.61 9.06 -20.15
N GLU A 258 -7.13 8.30 -21.11
CA GLU A 258 -8.46 7.67 -21.00
C GLU A 258 -8.51 6.66 -19.84
N ASP A 259 -7.43 5.91 -19.63
CA ASP A 259 -7.32 5.00 -18.48
C ASP A 259 -7.28 5.76 -17.16
N ILE A 260 -6.53 6.87 -17.09
CA ILE A 260 -6.48 7.74 -15.91
C ILE A 260 -7.89 8.28 -15.60
N ASP A 261 -8.59 8.81 -16.61
CA ASP A 261 -9.94 9.35 -16.44
C ASP A 261 -10.92 8.28 -15.94
N CYS A 262 -10.77 7.04 -16.43
CA CYS A 262 -11.53 5.91 -15.93
C CYS A 262 -11.19 5.58 -14.47
N ILE A 263 -9.90 5.51 -14.09
CA ILE A 263 -9.48 5.28 -12.70
C ILE A 263 -10.11 6.34 -11.77
N ILE A 264 -10.02 7.63 -12.13
CA ILE A 264 -10.61 8.72 -11.33
C ILE A 264 -12.13 8.55 -11.20
N LYS A 265 -12.83 8.20 -12.27
CA LYS A 265 -14.27 7.89 -12.24
C LYS A 265 -14.57 6.70 -11.32
N MET A 266 -13.74 5.66 -11.35
CA MET A 266 -13.91 4.45 -10.52
C MET A 266 -13.57 4.70 -9.05
N ILE A 267 -12.70 5.64 -8.74
CA ILE A 267 -12.48 6.16 -7.39
C ILE A 267 -13.73 6.91 -6.89
N LYS A 268 -14.28 7.82 -7.72
CA LYS A 268 -15.47 8.63 -7.36
C LYS A 268 -16.71 7.76 -7.09
N ASN A 269 -16.85 6.63 -7.78
CA ASN A 269 -18.00 5.72 -7.62
C ASN A 269 -17.76 4.55 -6.65
N ASN A 270 -16.64 4.54 -5.90
CA ASN A 270 -16.27 3.54 -4.91
C ASN A 270 -15.98 2.14 -5.50
N THR A 271 -15.64 2.03 -6.78
CA THR A 271 -15.18 0.76 -7.36
C THR A 271 -13.75 0.45 -6.93
N VAL A 272 -12.86 1.45 -6.92
CA VAL A 272 -11.50 1.34 -6.39
C VAL A 272 -11.55 1.46 -4.87
N ASP A 273 -10.93 0.49 -4.18
CA ASP A 273 -10.94 0.40 -2.72
C ASP A 273 -9.73 1.08 -2.08
N ALA A 274 -8.56 1.01 -2.70
CA ALA A 274 -7.32 1.48 -2.10
C ALA A 274 -6.37 2.15 -3.10
N ILE A 275 -5.43 2.91 -2.55
CA ILE A 275 -4.23 3.37 -3.23
C ILE A 275 -3.05 2.70 -2.57
N ALA A 276 -2.28 1.91 -3.33
CA ALA A 276 -1.03 1.30 -2.90
C ALA A 276 0.10 1.74 -3.81
N THR A 277 1.34 1.69 -3.34
CA THR A 277 2.44 2.33 -4.06
C THR A 277 3.08 1.45 -5.13
N ASP A 278 3.03 0.14 -4.97
CA ASP A 278 3.94 -0.78 -5.66
C ASP A 278 5.41 -0.31 -5.51
N HIS A 279 5.78 0.05 -4.27
CA HIS A 279 7.15 0.49 -3.99
C HIS A 279 8.14 -0.62 -4.32
N ALA A 280 8.78 -0.48 -5.49
CA ALA A 280 9.66 -1.49 -6.09
C ALA A 280 11.07 -0.92 -6.33
N PRO A 281 11.93 -0.91 -5.29
CA PRO A 281 13.29 -0.39 -5.36
C PRO A 281 14.16 -1.19 -6.32
N HIS A 282 14.95 -0.46 -7.13
CA HIS A 282 15.94 -1.01 -8.04
C HIS A 282 17.19 -0.13 -8.07
N THR A 283 18.35 -0.76 -8.19
CA THR A 283 19.59 -0.04 -8.43
C THR A 283 19.56 0.61 -9.82
N LYS A 284 20.46 1.57 -10.04
CA LYS A 284 20.65 2.16 -11.38
C LYS A 284 20.96 1.08 -12.42
N ASP A 285 21.87 0.15 -12.08
CA ASP A 285 22.24 -0.96 -12.97
C ASP A 285 21.06 -1.86 -13.34
N ASP A 286 20.13 -2.10 -12.40
CA ASP A 286 18.92 -2.86 -12.70
C ASP A 286 18.03 -2.10 -13.69
N LYS A 287 17.83 -0.79 -13.46
CA LYS A 287 17.03 0.06 -14.36
C LYS A 287 17.66 0.14 -15.76
N ASP A 288 18.98 0.31 -15.84
CA ASP A 288 19.71 0.34 -17.11
C ASP A 288 19.59 -0.99 -17.89
N LYS A 289 19.40 -2.11 -17.18
CA LYS A 289 19.10 -3.44 -17.73
C LYS A 289 17.62 -3.67 -18.00
N GLY A 290 16.78 -2.68 -17.75
CA GLY A 290 15.36 -2.71 -18.06
C GLY A 290 14.44 -3.24 -16.97
N ALA A 291 14.87 -3.28 -15.70
CA ALA A 291 14.00 -3.66 -14.59
C ALA A 291 12.78 -2.75 -14.50
N CYS A 292 11.60 -3.36 -14.32
CA CYS A 292 10.35 -2.66 -14.06
C CYS A 292 10.22 -2.33 -12.58
N GLY A 293 9.66 -1.17 -12.26
CA GLY A 293 9.38 -0.70 -10.91
C GLY A 293 9.96 0.67 -10.59
N MET A 294 9.42 1.28 -9.56
CA MET A 294 9.84 2.57 -9.01
C MET A 294 9.67 2.61 -7.50
N ILE A 295 10.39 3.52 -6.84
CA ILE A 295 10.09 3.85 -5.45
C ILE A 295 8.88 4.78 -5.38
N GLY A 296 7.90 4.48 -4.53
CA GLY A 296 6.63 5.21 -4.48
C GLY A 296 6.27 5.80 -3.11
N LEU A 297 6.72 5.19 -2.00
CA LEU A 297 6.27 5.51 -0.64
C LEU A 297 6.38 7.00 -0.30
N GLU A 298 7.51 7.65 -0.59
CA GLU A 298 7.78 9.03 -0.18
C GLU A 298 7.09 10.10 -1.03
N THR A 299 6.36 9.70 -2.10
CA THR A 299 5.67 10.62 -3.02
C THR A 299 4.18 10.32 -3.18
N ALA A 300 3.70 9.20 -2.65
CA ALA A 300 2.35 8.70 -2.89
C ALA A 300 1.26 9.69 -2.45
N PHE A 301 1.33 10.19 -1.22
CA PHE A 301 0.37 11.17 -0.72
C PHE A 301 0.36 12.45 -1.56
N ASN A 302 1.54 12.96 -1.90
CA ASN A 302 1.68 14.19 -2.69
C ASN A 302 1.01 14.08 -4.06
N ILE A 303 1.20 12.93 -4.73
CA ILE A 303 0.60 12.65 -6.03
C ILE A 303 -0.92 12.48 -5.88
N ALA A 304 -1.36 11.68 -4.89
CA ALA A 304 -2.78 11.50 -4.60
C ALA A 304 -3.45 12.85 -4.27
N TYR A 305 -2.83 13.69 -3.44
CA TYR A 305 -3.32 15.02 -3.12
C TYR A 305 -3.45 15.90 -4.37
N LYS A 306 -2.40 15.97 -5.20
CA LYS A 306 -2.41 16.75 -6.44
C LYS A 306 -3.51 16.27 -7.38
N VAL A 307 -3.52 14.99 -7.73
CA VAL A 307 -4.44 14.47 -8.75
C VAL A 307 -5.87 14.40 -8.23
N LEU A 308 -6.08 13.86 -7.04
CA LEU A 308 -7.44 13.61 -6.56
C LEU A 308 -8.08 14.88 -5.98
N HIS A 309 -7.34 15.62 -5.15
CA HIS A 309 -7.89 16.78 -4.46
C HIS A 309 -7.80 18.06 -5.28
N GLU A 310 -6.58 18.45 -5.72
CA GLU A 310 -6.37 19.73 -6.41
C GLU A 310 -6.94 19.73 -7.85
N GLU A 311 -6.86 18.62 -8.57
CA GLU A 311 -7.26 18.56 -10.00
C GLU A 311 -8.66 17.95 -10.22
N ASN A 312 -9.18 17.13 -9.28
CA ASN A 312 -10.43 16.39 -9.46
C ASN A 312 -11.47 16.60 -8.36
N ASP A 313 -11.28 17.54 -7.42
CA ASP A 313 -12.22 17.90 -6.34
C ASP A 313 -12.63 16.71 -5.45
N ILE A 314 -11.78 15.69 -5.31
CA ILE A 314 -12.02 14.57 -4.41
C ILE A 314 -11.61 15.01 -2.99
N SER A 315 -12.47 14.75 -2.01
CA SER A 315 -12.25 15.21 -0.63
C SER A 315 -11.02 14.53 0.02
N LEU A 316 -10.41 15.21 0.97
CA LEU A 316 -9.35 14.63 1.79
C LEU A 316 -9.84 13.44 2.61
N ASN A 317 -11.13 13.43 3.00
CA ASN A 317 -11.77 12.28 3.63
C ASN A 317 -11.71 11.04 2.73
N LYS A 318 -11.97 11.20 1.42
CA LYS A 318 -11.86 10.11 0.44
C LYS A 318 -10.43 9.63 0.25
N ILE A 319 -9.45 10.52 0.27
CA ILE A 319 -8.02 10.15 0.24
C ILE A 319 -7.66 9.36 1.49
N SER A 320 -8.09 9.81 2.67
CA SER A 320 -7.89 9.07 3.93
C SER A 320 -8.59 7.70 3.91
N GLU A 321 -9.77 7.61 3.31
CA GLU A 321 -10.46 6.33 3.11
C GLU A 321 -9.63 5.36 2.26
N LEU A 322 -9.09 5.83 1.13
CA LEU A 322 -8.33 5.01 0.16
C LEU A 322 -6.93 4.63 0.64
N MET A 323 -6.28 5.48 1.45
CA MET A 323 -4.91 5.25 1.91
C MET A 323 -4.82 4.69 3.33
N SER A 324 -5.91 4.68 4.10
CA SER A 324 -5.88 4.24 5.49
C SER A 324 -7.04 3.31 5.86
N TYR A 325 -8.29 3.76 5.74
CA TYR A 325 -9.43 3.00 6.25
C TYR A 325 -9.71 1.71 5.48
N ASN A 326 -9.84 1.79 4.17
CA ASN A 326 -10.11 0.62 3.36
C ASN A 326 -8.95 -0.39 3.37
N PRO A 327 -7.66 0.04 3.26
CA PRO A 327 -6.52 -0.87 3.46
C PRO A 327 -6.54 -1.57 4.83
N ALA A 328 -6.87 -0.86 5.92
CA ALA A 328 -7.02 -1.47 7.24
C ALA A 328 -8.10 -2.56 7.24
N LYS A 329 -9.28 -2.29 6.64
CA LYS A 329 -10.36 -3.27 6.50
C LYS A 329 -9.95 -4.49 5.67
N ILE A 330 -9.24 -4.28 4.56
CA ILE A 330 -8.75 -5.37 3.70
C ILE A 330 -7.82 -6.28 4.49
N LEU A 331 -6.92 -5.71 5.30
CA LEU A 331 -6.04 -6.46 6.20
C LEU A 331 -6.74 -7.00 7.46
N GLY A 332 -7.98 -6.55 7.76
CA GLY A 332 -8.70 -6.94 8.98
C GLY A 332 -8.10 -6.35 10.25
N GLU A 333 -7.65 -5.09 10.20
CA GLU A 333 -6.98 -4.40 11.30
C GLU A 333 -7.83 -3.29 11.92
N ASN A 334 -7.63 -3.03 13.21
CA ASN A 334 -8.33 -1.98 13.97
C ASN A 334 -7.60 -0.63 13.85
N LYS A 335 -7.45 -0.16 12.61
CA LYS A 335 -6.71 1.04 12.21
C LYS A 335 -7.49 1.87 11.18
N GLY A 336 -6.91 2.94 10.69
CA GLY A 336 -7.42 3.70 9.55
C GLY A 336 -8.52 4.73 9.88
N VAL A 337 -8.86 4.91 11.16
CA VAL A 337 -9.73 6.00 11.66
C VAL A 337 -9.19 6.58 12.96
N ILE A 338 -9.53 7.83 13.25
CA ILE A 338 -9.16 8.50 14.51
C ILE A 338 -10.33 8.40 15.47
N ASN A 339 -10.41 7.29 16.20
CA ASN A 339 -11.47 7.02 17.18
C ASN A 339 -10.88 6.45 18.47
N PRO A 340 -11.51 6.70 19.64
CA PRO A 340 -11.11 6.04 20.88
C PRO A 340 -11.02 4.52 20.71
N THR A 341 -10.02 3.89 21.34
CA THR A 341 -9.66 2.48 21.32
C THR A 341 -8.92 1.98 20.07
N TYR A 342 -8.90 2.75 18.98
CA TYR A 342 -8.12 2.45 17.79
C TYR A 342 -6.61 2.65 18.04
N ASP A 343 -5.79 1.97 17.27
CA ASP A 343 -4.34 2.16 17.32
C ASP A 343 -3.98 3.61 16.95
N ALA A 344 -3.07 4.19 17.72
CA ALA A 344 -2.60 5.55 17.49
C ALA A 344 -1.48 5.56 16.44
N ASP A 345 -1.85 5.16 15.23
CA ASP A 345 -1.06 5.26 14.02
C ASP A 345 -1.54 6.50 13.26
N LEU A 346 -0.73 7.55 13.24
CA LEU A 346 -1.14 8.87 12.75
C LEU A 346 -0.05 9.49 11.87
N VAL A 347 -0.48 10.33 10.93
CA VAL A 347 0.39 11.18 10.11
C VAL A 347 0.00 12.63 10.23
N ILE A 348 0.98 13.52 10.40
CA ILE A 348 0.82 14.98 10.46
C ILE A 348 1.33 15.58 9.16
N ILE A 349 0.48 16.35 8.49
CA ILE A 349 0.68 16.82 7.12
C ILE A 349 0.51 18.34 7.06
N ASP A 350 1.49 19.02 6.46
CA ASP A 350 1.39 20.41 6.08
C ASP A 350 1.06 20.52 4.59
N ILE A 351 -0.22 20.67 4.26
CA ILE A 351 -0.68 20.71 2.86
C ILE A 351 -0.30 22.00 2.13
N ASP A 352 0.01 23.07 2.84
CA ASP A 352 0.41 24.33 2.23
C ASP A 352 1.88 24.35 1.82
N LYS A 353 2.67 23.44 2.37
CA LYS A 353 4.10 23.39 2.13
C LYS A 353 4.43 22.61 0.86
N GLU A 354 5.10 23.28 -0.07
CA GLU A 354 5.67 22.66 -1.27
C GLU A 354 6.94 21.87 -0.93
N ILE A 355 7.06 20.68 -1.52
CA ILE A 355 8.26 19.86 -1.49
C ILE A 355 8.82 19.71 -2.90
N LYS A 356 10.16 19.64 -3.02
CA LYS A 356 10.84 19.25 -4.26
C LYS A 356 11.34 17.82 -4.10
N VAL A 357 10.90 16.92 -4.99
CA VAL A 357 11.33 15.53 -4.99
C VAL A 357 12.81 15.44 -5.41
N GLY A 358 13.60 14.62 -4.71
CA GLY A 358 14.99 14.43 -5.13
C GLY A 358 15.93 13.82 -4.10
N LYS A 359 15.55 13.78 -2.82
CA LYS A 359 16.31 13.09 -1.79
C LYS A 359 15.40 12.09 -1.09
N PHE A 360 15.75 10.84 -1.15
CA PHE A 360 14.96 9.74 -0.61
C PHE A 360 15.64 9.10 0.60
N ASN A 361 14.84 8.54 1.48
CA ASN A 361 15.27 7.69 2.59
C ASN A 361 15.44 6.22 2.16
N SER A 362 14.76 5.80 1.09
CA SER A 362 15.02 4.53 0.41
C SER A 362 16.49 4.43 -0.02
N LYS A 363 17.04 3.22 -0.04
CA LYS A 363 18.37 2.96 -0.63
C LYS A 363 18.39 3.23 -2.12
N SER A 364 17.27 3.08 -2.79
CA SER A 364 17.12 3.29 -4.23
C SER A 364 16.63 4.71 -4.52
N ASN A 365 16.83 5.14 -5.77
CA ASN A 365 16.39 6.45 -6.25
C ASN A 365 15.69 6.35 -7.62
N ASN A 366 15.18 5.18 -7.97
CA ASN A 366 14.48 4.94 -9.24
C ASN A 366 13.07 5.53 -9.23
N SER A 367 12.99 6.87 -9.20
CA SER A 367 11.74 7.63 -9.29
C SER A 367 11.73 8.52 -10.53
N PRO A 368 10.63 8.52 -11.31
CA PRO A 368 10.46 9.44 -12.44
C PRO A 368 10.19 10.88 -12.00
N PHE A 369 9.88 11.11 -10.72
CA PHE A 369 9.44 12.41 -10.19
C PHE A 369 10.58 13.29 -9.69
N ILE A 370 11.84 12.87 -9.83
CA ILE A 370 13.00 13.65 -9.37
C ILE A 370 13.00 15.04 -10.01
N GLY A 371 13.03 16.09 -9.18
CA GLY A 371 13.00 17.48 -9.60
C GLY A 371 11.61 18.11 -9.65
N GLU A 372 10.54 17.29 -9.65
CA GLU A 372 9.16 17.79 -9.58
C GLU A 372 8.84 18.41 -8.22
N LYS A 373 7.80 19.23 -8.21
CA LYS A 373 7.31 19.92 -7.02
C LYS A 373 5.87 19.55 -6.77
N PHE A 374 5.60 19.20 -5.52
CA PHE A 374 4.26 18.87 -5.06
C PHE A 374 3.96 19.57 -3.74
N ARG A 375 2.68 19.77 -3.42
CA ARG A 375 2.23 20.21 -2.10
C ARG A 375 1.99 19.00 -1.18
N GLY A 376 1.91 19.24 0.11
CA GLY A 376 1.61 18.22 1.11
C GLY A 376 2.86 17.60 1.73
N SER A 377 3.54 18.32 2.61
CA SER A 377 4.72 17.82 3.32
C SER A 377 4.32 16.91 4.49
N ILE A 378 4.83 15.70 4.53
CA ILE A 378 4.77 14.87 5.75
C ILE A 378 5.70 15.46 6.78
N GLU A 379 5.18 15.91 7.91
CA GLU A 379 5.94 16.54 8.98
C GLU A 379 6.26 15.56 10.11
N MET A 380 5.34 14.63 10.41
CA MET A 380 5.54 13.66 11.47
C MET A 380 4.74 12.38 11.19
N THR A 381 5.30 11.23 11.58
CA THR A 381 4.61 9.94 11.55
C THR A 381 4.70 9.27 12.92
N ILE A 382 3.56 8.89 13.44
CA ILE A 382 3.39 8.26 14.77
C ILE A 382 2.92 6.82 14.54
N VAL A 383 3.63 5.88 15.15
CA VAL A 383 3.30 4.44 15.09
C VAL A 383 3.13 3.90 16.50
N ASN A 384 2.00 3.25 16.76
CA ASN A 384 1.68 2.73 18.09
C ASN A 384 1.84 3.79 19.20
N GLY A 385 1.42 5.04 18.91
CA GLY A 385 1.47 6.17 19.83
C GLY A 385 2.86 6.77 20.08
N LYS A 386 3.87 6.38 19.30
CA LYS A 386 5.24 6.89 19.39
C LYS A 386 5.63 7.64 18.13
N VAL A 387 6.19 8.82 18.27
CA VAL A 387 6.80 9.53 17.14
C VAL A 387 7.97 8.69 16.62
N LYS A 388 7.86 8.23 15.37
CA LYS A 388 8.88 7.42 14.68
C LYS A 388 9.59 8.20 13.58
N PHE A 389 8.97 9.26 13.07
CA PHE A 389 9.55 10.16 12.10
C PHE A 389 9.12 11.60 12.40
N GLU A 390 10.08 12.51 12.34
CA GLU A 390 9.87 13.95 12.39
C GLU A 390 10.79 14.62 11.36
N LYS A 391 10.20 15.42 10.48
CA LYS A 391 10.93 16.07 9.39
C LYS A 391 11.92 17.10 9.95
N GLY A 392 13.19 16.95 9.57
CA GLY A 392 14.26 17.85 10.03
C GLY A 392 14.90 17.44 11.35
N ALA A 393 14.36 16.48 12.07
CA ALA A 393 15.06 15.89 13.21
C ALA A 393 16.32 15.15 12.71
N LYS A 394 17.44 15.31 13.42
CA LYS A 394 18.63 14.48 13.15
C LYS A 394 18.32 13.07 13.60
N ASN A 395 18.38 12.13 12.68
CA ASN A 395 18.36 10.70 13.05
C ASN A 395 19.68 10.35 13.75
N ASP A 396 19.71 10.49 15.07
CA ASP A 396 20.88 10.15 15.92
C ASP A 396 21.12 8.64 16.08
N ASN A 397 20.40 7.81 15.32
CA ASN A 397 20.53 6.35 15.35
C ASN A 397 20.99 5.83 13.96
N ARG A 398 22.25 6.07 13.62
CA ARG A 398 22.98 5.31 12.62
C ARG A 398 24.05 4.48 13.29
#